data_103ffe17af62d5371fa3eac41cc377cc
#
_entry.id   103ffe17af62d5371fa3eac41cc377cc
#
_cell.length_a   1.000
_cell.length_b   1.000
_cell.length_c   1.000
_cell.angle_alpha   90.00
_cell.angle_beta   90.00
_cell.angle_gamma   90.00
#
_symmetry.space_group_name_H-M   'P 1'
#
loop_
_entity.id
_entity.type
_entity.pdbx_description
1 polymer ?
#
loop_
_entity_poly.entity_id
_entity_poly.type
_entity_poly.pdbx_seq_one_letter_code
_entity_poly.pdbx_strand_id
1 'polypeptide(L)'
;ATLGEDVSIGPFSRIRPGSILSRGSRVGNFVEIKKSKLGQNSKINHLSYVGDASIGKNVNIGAGTITCNYDGKKKNKTKILDDAFIGSNTSLIAPIKIGKKAVVGAGSALSKNVKNKSLALTRAYQLEIKNYKRK
;
A
#
# COMPACT_ATOMS: atom_id res chain seq x y z
N ALA A 1 0.62 17.58 9.38
CA ALA A 1 -0.19 16.90 8.37
C ALA A 1 -1.29 17.82 7.87
N THR A 2 -1.67 17.65 6.61
CA THR A 2 -2.77 18.40 5.99
C THR A 2 -3.91 17.44 5.68
N LEU A 3 -5.10 17.77 6.17
CA LEU A 3 -6.30 16.95 5.97
C LEU A 3 -7.31 17.71 5.12
N GLY A 4 -7.75 17.09 4.02
CA GLY A 4 -8.81 17.61 3.18
C GLY A 4 -10.20 17.43 3.79
N GLU A 5 -11.22 17.83 3.06
CA GLU A 5 -12.62 17.65 3.48
C GLU A 5 -12.97 16.16 3.53
N ASP A 6 -13.86 15.80 4.44
CA ASP A 6 -14.41 14.45 4.56
C ASP A 6 -13.36 13.35 4.74
N VAL A 7 -12.18 13.68 5.26
CA VAL A 7 -11.17 12.69 5.60
C VAL A 7 -11.58 11.94 6.86
N SER A 8 -11.47 10.62 6.82
CA SER A 8 -11.75 9.76 7.98
C SER A 8 -10.45 9.12 8.46
N ILE A 9 -10.18 9.24 9.76
CA ILE A 9 -9.01 8.63 10.38
C ILE A 9 -9.50 7.81 11.56
N GLY A 10 -9.23 6.51 11.54
CA GLY A 10 -9.61 5.61 12.62
C GLY A 10 -8.69 5.73 13.83
N PRO A 11 -9.07 5.09 14.96
CA PRO A 11 -8.24 5.09 16.15
C PRO A 11 -6.94 4.31 15.93
N PHE A 12 -5.94 4.60 16.77
CA PHE A 12 -4.63 3.94 16.74
C PHE A 12 -3.89 4.09 15.42
N SER A 13 -4.09 5.23 14.75
CA SER A 13 -3.35 5.59 13.54
C SER A 13 -2.37 6.69 13.85
N ARG A 14 -1.25 6.70 13.14
CA ARG A 14 -0.24 7.76 13.28
C ARG A 14 -0.03 8.46 11.95
N ILE A 15 -0.44 9.71 11.87
CA ILE A 15 -0.20 10.55 10.70
C ILE A 15 0.99 11.45 11.01
N ARG A 16 2.12 11.16 10.41
CA ARG A 16 3.37 11.86 10.70
C ARG A 16 3.49 13.16 9.89
N PRO A 17 4.36 14.08 10.33
CA PRO A 17 4.56 15.35 9.62
C PRO A 17 4.89 15.16 8.14
N GLY A 18 4.44 16.08 7.30
CA GLY A 18 4.65 16.04 5.85
C GLY A 18 3.66 15.16 5.10
N SER A 19 2.66 14.62 5.77
CA SER A 19 1.62 13.81 5.14
C SER A 19 0.44 14.67 4.70
N ILE A 20 -0.13 14.35 3.53
CA ILE A 20 -1.28 15.05 2.95
C ILE A 20 -2.36 14.03 2.64
N LEU A 21 -3.51 14.18 3.28
CA LEU A 21 -4.68 13.32 3.05
C LEU A 21 -5.73 14.13 2.28
N SER A 22 -5.98 13.75 1.04
CA SER A 22 -6.90 14.47 0.16
C SER A 22 -8.36 14.15 0.49
N ARG A 23 -9.28 14.94 -0.07
CA ARG A 23 -10.73 14.83 0.17
C ARG A 23 -11.23 13.40 0.09
N GLY A 24 -12.03 13.00 1.06
CA GLY A 24 -12.72 11.70 1.08
C GLY A 24 -11.79 10.50 1.31
N SER A 25 -10.49 10.71 1.55
CA SER A 25 -9.60 9.61 1.82
C SER A 25 -9.84 9.01 3.21
N ARG A 26 -9.50 7.74 3.37
CA ARG A 26 -9.72 7.01 4.61
C ARG A 26 -8.45 6.35 5.10
N VAL A 27 -8.18 6.51 6.38
CA VAL A 27 -7.11 5.83 7.09
C VAL A 27 -7.74 5.09 8.27
N GLY A 28 -7.59 3.80 8.32
CA GLY A 28 -8.19 2.97 9.36
C GLY A 28 -7.25 2.69 10.52
N ASN A 29 -7.53 1.61 11.24
CA ASN A 29 -6.86 1.26 12.48
C ASN A 29 -5.44 0.74 12.23
N PHE A 30 -4.51 1.12 13.12
CA PHE A 30 -3.13 0.64 13.11
C PHE A 30 -2.42 0.91 11.79
N VAL A 31 -2.60 2.12 11.28
CA VAL A 31 -1.95 2.58 10.05
C VAL A 31 -0.99 3.71 10.41
N GLU A 32 0.23 3.63 9.88
CA GLU A 32 1.19 4.72 9.99
C GLU A 32 1.45 5.31 8.61
N ILE A 33 1.35 6.64 8.50
CA ILE A 33 1.63 7.39 7.27
C ILE A 33 2.74 8.39 7.55
N LYS A 34 3.78 8.36 6.71
CA LYS A 34 4.95 9.23 6.86
C LYS A 34 5.28 9.89 5.54
N LYS A 35 5.31 11.22 5.52
CA LYS A 35 5.71 12.03 4.36
C LYS A 35 5.08 11.51 3.05
N SER A 36 3.79 11.24 3.06
CA SER A 36 3.10 10.64 1.93
C SER A 36 1.87 11.44 1.56
N LYS A 37 1.47 11.33 0.29
CA LYS A 37 0.24 11.93 -0.22
C LYS A 37 -0.76 10.83 -0.55
N LEU A 38 -1.93 10.90 0.06
CA LEU A 38 -3.04 10.00 -0.22
C LEU A 38 -4.09 10.77 -1.04
N GLY A 39 -4.33 10.31 -2.26
CA GLY A 39 -5.25 10.95 -3.20
C GLY A 39 -6.72 10.83 -2.81
N GLN A 40 -7.58 11.54 -3.53
CA GLN A 40 -9.01 11.59 -3.24
C GLN A 40 -9.64 10.20 -3.22
N ASN A 41 -10.47 9.95 -2.22
CA ASN A 41 -11.23 8.71 -2.04
C ASN A 41 -10.37 7.45 -1.96
N SER A 42 -9.07 7.57 -1.77
CA SER A 42 -8.18 6.42 -1.56
C SER A 42 -8.26 5.93 -0.12
N LYS A 43 -8.01 4.63 0.07
CA LYS A 43 -8.22 3.97 1.36
C LYS A 43 -7.00 3.18 1.78
N ILE A 44 -6.61 3.36 3.05
CA ILE A 44 -5.63 2.54 3.74
C ILE A 44 -6.28 2.14 5.05
N ASN A 45 -7.03 1.05 5.07
CA ASN A 45 -7.96 0.80 6.16
C ASN A 45 -7.39 0.01 7.33
N HIS A 46 -6.34 -0.80 7.15
CA HIS A 46 -5.91 -1.72 8.19
C HIS A 46 -4.41 -2.00 8.17
N LEU A 47 -3.77 -1.93 9.35
CA LEU A 47 -2.49 -2.58 9.63
C LEU A 47 -1.40 -2.31 8.57
N SER A 48 -1.25 -1.09 8.13
CA SER A 48 -0.35 -0.77 7.02
C SER A 48 0.66 0.29 7.41
N TYR A 49 1.83 0.26 6.74
CA TYR A 49 2.79 1.34 6.79
C TYR A 49 2.98 1.93 5.40
N VAL A 50 2.75 3.23 5.26
CA VAL A 50 2.91 3.97 4.01
C VAL A 50 3.87 5.13 4.26
N GLY A 51 5.09 4.99 3.78
CA GLY A 51 6.14 5.98 3.94
C GLY A 51 6.74 6.42 2.61
N ASP A 52 6.97 7.71 2.47
CA ASP A 52 7.59 8.32 1.29
C ASP A 52 6.87 7.93 0.00
N ALA A 53 5.53 7.92 0.02
CA ALA A 53 4.70 7.44 -1.08
C ALA A 53 3.80 8.54 -1.65
N SER A 54 3.51 8.43 -2.93
CA SER A 54 2.49 9.24 -3.61
C SER A 54 1.42 8.28 -4.15
N ILE A 55 0.22 8.39 -3.61
CA ILE A 55 -0.92 7.53 -3.95
C ILE A 55 -1.97 8.37 -4.65
N GLY A 56 -2.41 7.94 -5.82
CA GLY A 56 -3.41 8.63 -6.63
C GLY A 56 -4.83 8.53 -6.06
N LYS A 57 -5.82 8.80 -6.92
CA LYS A 57 -7.25 8.77 -6.57
C LYS A 57 -7.80 7.35 -6.65
N ASN A 58 -8.79 7.07 -5.81
CA ASN A 58 -9.55 5.82 -5.82
C ASN A 58 -8.68 4.57 -5.72
N VAL A 59 -7.57 4.66 -4.99
CA VAL A 59 -6.66 3.54 -4.76
C VAL A 59 -7.10 2.80 -3.52
N ASN A 60 -7.10 1.47 -3.57
CA ASN A 60 -7.31 0.65 -2.39
C ASN A 60 -6.00 -0.02 -1.97
N ILE A 61 -5.57 0.27 -0.76
CA ILE A 61 -4.39 -0.36 -0.15
C ILE A 61 -4.89 -1.46 0.79
N GLY A 62 -4.60 -2.71 0.45
CA GLY A 62 -5.01 -3.86 1.24
C GLY A 62 -4.36 -3.91 2.61
N ALA A 63 -5.02 -4.60 3.53
CA ALA A 63 -4.55 -4.75 4.90
C ALA A 63 -3.14 -5.36 4.95
N GLY A 64 -2.29 -4.84 5.81
CA GLY A 64 -0.94 -5.35 5.97
C GLY A 64 0.04 -4.96 4.87
N THR A 65 -0.32 -4.02 4.01
CA THR A 65 0.59 -3.52 2.96
C THR A 65 1.69 -2.67 3.57
N ILE A 66 2.92 -2.90 3.14
CA ILE A 66 4.10 -2.19 3.61
C ILE A 66 4.83 -1.56 2.42
N THR A 67 5.06 -0.26 2.48
CA THR A 67 6.05 0.37 1.59
C THR A 67 7.43 0.18 2.20
N CYS A 68 8.29 -0.58 1.52
CA CYS A 68 9.66 -0.80 1.97
C CYS A 68 10.50 0.37 1.46
N ASN A 69 10.42 1.50 2.16
CA ASN A 69 10.99 2.77 1.72
C ASN A 69 12.46 2.97 2.11
N TYR A 70 12.97 2.20 3.07
CA TYR A 70 14.32 2.37 3.57
C TYR A 70 15.19 1.18 3.20
N ASP A 71 16.32 1.44 2.53
CA ASP A 71 17.24 0.39 2.06
C ASP A 71 18.44 0.17 2.99
N GLY A 72 18.41 0.75 4.18
CA GLY A 72 19.52 0.72 5.12
C GLY A 72 20.45 1.93 5.03
N LYS A 73 20.32 2.74 3.99
CA LYS A 73 21.12 3.95 3.78
C LYS A 73 20.25 5.16 3.47
N LYS A 74 19.35 5.05 2.51
CA LYS A 74 18.49 6.17 2.07
C LYS A 74 17.03 5.75 1.98
N LYS A 75 16.17 6.76 1.93
CA LYS A 75 14.73 6.58 1.70
C LYS A 75 14.44 6.65 0.21
N ASN A 76 13.64 5.70 -0.28
CA ASN A 76 13.21 5.61 -1.66
C ASN A 76 11.69 5.80 -1.74
N LYS A 77 11.19 6.19 -2.91
CA LYS A 77 9.79 6.55 -3.10
C LYS A 77 8.98 5.45 -3.77
N THR A 78 7.74 5.34 -3.35
CA THR A 78 6.72 4.50 -3.98
C THR A 78 5.67 5.40 -4.62
N LYS A 79 5.30 5.10 -5.86
CA LYS A 79 4.26 5.84 -6.57
C LYS A 79 3.18 4.87 -7.03
N ILE A 80 1.94 5.12 -6.61
CA ILE A 80 0.78 4.31 -6.99
C ILE A 80 -0.20 5.22 -7.73
N LEU A 81 -0.52 4.88 -8.97
CA LEU A 81 -1.37 5.69 -9.82
C LEU A 81 -2.86 5.40 -9.56
N ASP A 82 -3.72 6.20 -10.17
CA ASP A 82 -5.16 6.18 -9.92
C ASP A 82 -5.79 4.81 -10.16
N ASP A 83 -6.79 4.49 -9.38
CA ASP A 83 -7.63 3.30 -9.52
C ASP A 83 -6.87 1.96 -9.34
N ALA A 84 -5.67 1.98 -8.79
CA ALA A 84 -4.93 0.76 -8.52
C ALA A 84 -5.50 0.02 -7.30
N PHE A 85 -5.38 -1.28 -7.30
CA PHE A 85 -5.79 -2.14 -6.19
C PHE A 85 -4.59 -2.93 -5.70
N ILE A 86 -4.19 -2.71 -4.46
CA ILE A 86 -3.07 -3.41 -3.83
C ILE A 86 -3.64 -4.47 -2.90
N GLY A 87 -3.37 -5.72 -3.17
CA GLY A 87 -3.83 -6.84 -2.35
C GLY A 87 -3.21 -6.84 -0.95
N SER A 88 -3.86 -7.52 -0.03
CA SER A 88 -3.42 -7.60 1.37
C SER A 88 -2.03 -8.23 1.51
N ASN A 89 -1.30 -7.83 2.54
CA ASN A 89 0.03 -8.36 2.86
C ASN A 89 1.03 -8.22 1.69
N THR A 90 0.95 -7.13 0.97
CA THR A 90 1.87 -6.82 -0.11
C THR A 90 3.03 -5.99 0.42
N SER A 91 4.25 -6.35 0.02
CA SER A 91 5.43 -5.54 0.23
C SER A 91 5.81 -4.84 -1.07
N LEU A 92 5.81 -3.50 -1.06
CA LEU A 92 6.24 -2.70 -2.20
C LEU A 92 7.65 -2.20 -1.94
N ILE A 93 8.62 -2.77 -2.63
CA ILE A 93 10.04 -2.46 -2.42
C ILE A 93 10.39 -1.25 -3.28
N ALA A 94 10.56 -0.11 -2.62
CA ALA A 94 10.87 1.14 -3.28
C ALA A 94 12.33 1.17 -3.79
N PRO A 95 12.65 1.88 -4.89
CA PRO A 95 11.70 2.67 -5.67
C PRO A 95 10.82 1.80 -6.57
N ILE A 96 9.53 2.11 -6.62
CA ILE A 96 8.59 1.34 -7.43
C ILE A 96 7.41 2.21 -7.86
N LYS A 97 6.89 1.94 -9.06
CA LYS A 97 5.71 2.60 -9.60
C LYS A 97 4.66 1.56 -9.99
N ILE A 98 3.48 1.71 -9.46
CA ILE A 98 2.32 0.87 -9.77
C ILE A 98 1.40 1.66 -10.70
N GLY A 99 1.11 1.11 -11.88
CA GLY A 99 0.36 1.79 -12.92
C GLY A 99 -1.13 1.98 -12.62
N LYS A 100 -1.80 2.80 -13.44
CA LYS A 100 -3.24 3.05 -13.32
C LYS A 100 -4.02 1.75 -13.51
N LYS A 101 -5.03 1.55 -12.68
CA LYS A 101 -5.91 0.38 -12.74
C LYS A 101 -5.15 -0.95 -12.64
N ALA A 102 -3.92 -0.93 -12.17
CA ALA A 102 -3.17 -2.15 -11.92
C ALA A 102 -3.72 -2.86 -10.68
N VAL A 103 -3.61 -4.17 -10.69
CA VAL A 103 -4.00 -5.02 -9.56
C VAL A 103 -2.75 -5.77 -9.10
N VAL A 104 -2.48 -5.70 -7.81
CA VAL A 104 -1.40 -6.46 -7.19
C VAL A 104 -2.02 -7.58 -6.36
N GLY A 105 -1.64 -8.81 -6.64
CA GLY A 105 -2.14 -9.98 -5.91
C GLY A 105 -1.69 -9.99 -4.45
N ALA A 106 -2.59 -10.39 -3.55
CA ALA A 106 -2.29 -10.46 -2.12
C ALA A 106 -1.05 -11.32 -1.84
N GLY A 107 -0.28 -10.94 -0.84
CA GLY A 107 0.91 -11.69 -0.43
C GLY A 107 2.12 -11.53 -1.34
N SER A 108 2.09 -10.55 -2.25
CA SER A 108 3.19 -10.32 -3.19
C SER A 108 4.28 -9.45 -2.58
N ALA A 109 5.53 -9.67 -3.03
CA ALA A 109 6.65 -8.79 -2.76
C ALA A 109 7.17 -8.28 -4.11
N LEU A 110 6.87 -7.02 -4.43
CA LEU A 110 7.18 -6.45 -5.73
C LEU A 110 8.40 -5.53 -5.64
N SER A 111 9.35 -5.74 -6.55
CA SER A 111 10.54 -4.89 -6.68
C SER A 111 10.64 -4.23 -8.05
N LYS A 112 9.71 -4.51 -8.96
CA LYS A 112 9.69 -3.98 -10.32
C LYS A 112 8.40 -3.20 -10.57
N ASN A 113 8.47 -2.18 -11.41
CA ASN A 113 7.31 -1.38 -11.80
C ASN A 113 6.23 -2.26 -12.44
N VAL A 114 4.98 -1.87 -12.21
CA VAL A 114 3.81 -2.54 -12.79
C VAL A 114 3.17 -1.60 -13.80
N LYS A 115 2.94 -2.10 -15.00
CA LYS A 115 2.31 -1.33 -16.07
C LYS A 115 0.82 -1.10 -15.80
N ASN A 116 0.26 -0.07 -16.43
CA ASN A 116 -1.17 0.21 -16.35
C ASN A 116 -2.00 -1.02 -16.72
N LYS A 117 -3.10 -1.22 -16.01
CA LYS A 117 -4.09 -2.27 -16.28
C LYS A 117 -3.50 -3.70 -16.23
N SER A 118 -2.42 -3.89 -15.51
CA SER A 118 -1.78 -5.20 -15.39
C SER A 118 -2.10 -5.85 -14.05
N LEU A 119 -2.13 -7.18 -14.02
CA LEU A 119 -2.09 -7.94 -12.79
C LEU A 119 -0.65 -8.35 -12.52
N ALA A 120 -0.12 -7.98 -11.36
CA ALA A 120 1.21 -8.38 -10.94
C ALA A 120 1.12 -9.18 -9.64
N LEU A 121 1.86 -10.25 -9.56
CA LEU A 121 1.96 -11.02 -8.34
C LEU A 121 3.30 -11.76 -8.27
N THR A 122 3.78 -11.98 -7.05
CA THR A 122 4.98 -12.76 -6.78
C THR A 122 4.68 -13.67 -5.60
N ARG A 123 4.21 -14.88 -5.88
CA ARG A 123 3.86 -15.86 -4.86
C ARG A 123 4.33 -17.23 -5.32
N ALA A 124 4.74 -18.07 -4.37
CA ALA A 124 5.01 -19.48 -4.66
C ALA A 124 3.71 -20.21 -5.03
N TYR A 125 3.83 -21.24 -5.86
CA TYR A 125 2.69 -22.12 -6.12
C TYR A 125 2.30 -22.85 -4.85
N GLN A 126 0.99 -22.99 -4.63
CA GLN A 126 0.49 -23.74 -3.50
C GLN A 126 0.80 -25.22 -3.68
N LEU A 127 1.39 -25.81 -2.65
CA LEU A 127 1.73 -27.24 -2.61
C LEU A 127 0.86 -27.92 -1.54
N GLU A 128 0.25 -29.04 -1.92
CA GLU A 128 -0.49 -29.89 -0.98
C GLU A 128 0.20 -31.23 -0.84
N ILE A 129 0.35 -31.69 0.39
CA ILE A 129 0.90 -33.01 0.72
C ILE A 129 -0.22 -33.84 1.33
N LYS A 130 -0.70 -34.83 0.56
CA LYS A 130 -1.81 -35.69 0.98
C LYS A 130 -1.40 -36.56 2.18
N ASN A 131 -2.38 -36.82 3.04
CA ASN A 131 -2.20 -37.68 4.22
C ASN A 131 -1.04 -37.24 5.12
N TYR A 132 -0.80 -35.94 5.19
CA TYR A 132 0.23 -35.38 6.04
C TYR A 132 -0.08 -35.62 7.52
N LYS A 133 0.87 -36.19 8.27
CA LYS A 133 0.74 -36.41 9.70
C LYS A 133 1.66 -35.45 10.47
N ARG A 134 1.07 -34.71 11.39
CA ARG A 134 1.86 -33.87 12.31
C ARG A 134 2.67 -34.75 13.24
N LYS A 135 3.92 -34.39 13.43
CA LYS A 135 4.81 -35.05 14.42
C LYS A 135 4.49 -34.56 15.83
#